data_c165482950ec68b7471a6af239c940d0
#
_entry.id   c165482950ec68b7471a6af239c940d0
#
_cell.length_a   1.000
_cell.length_b   1.000
_cell.length_c   1.000
_cell.angle_alpha   90.00
_cell.angle_beta   90.00
_cell.angle_gamma   90.00
#
_symmetry.space_group_name_H-M   'P 1'
#
loop_
_entity.id
_entity.type
_entity.pdbx_description
1 polymer ?
#
loop_
_entity_poly.entity_id
_entity_poly.type
_entity_poly.pdbx_seq_one_letter_code
_entity_poly.pdbx_strand_id
1 'polypeptide(L)'
;MTDISRRGFLAAGTAMLAAQALPRIAMARPVPIPLIAGSRVLDIDGRAATVWGLTGPLGQGLSFDPGQRFEVNLRNDLPEPTIIHWHGQIPPNRQDGVPDMPMPPLNTGETRSYDYELMPGTYWMHAHIPMHEMRLLAAPLIVRSADDIAADRQEAVMFLHDFSFKPPQEVMEEIAGGHGETAAPQSGTTPQSGMNHAMTGGMKMDPGMMGQAGMPGMDGMPDMSKMAAMAMDLNDYDWDAYLANDRTLNDPDVIAVDPGGRVRLRIVNAAAATVFWIDTGALQARLVAVDGHAVQPLSGNRFGLSMAQRMDLEIDLPAGGGSWPVLALREGGRERTGIVLATAGAQVARLAPLADEAAPAFDTDLAQEGRLIAAAPLVARATQRQHMVMLGGSMTPYLWTINGRSW
;
A
#
# COMPACT_ATOMS: atom_id res chain seq x y z
N MET A 1 6.66 68.43 5.00
CA MET A 1 7.66 68.12 3.94
C MET A 1 9.02 68.16 4.65
N THR A 2 9.62 67.02 4.88
CA THR A 2 10.95 66.91 5.54
C THR A 2 12.01 67.05 4.44
N ASP A 3 12.78 68.14 4.50
CA ASP A 3 13.88 68.42 3.58
C ASP A 3 15.01 67.38 3.75
N ILE A 4 15.21 66.58 2.75
CA ILE A 4 16.33 65.63 2.69
C ILE A 4 17.61 66.43 2.31
N SER A 5 18.56 66.55 3.24
CA SER A 5 19.81 67.22 2.97
C SER A 5 20.65 66.47 1.91
N ARG A 6 21.45 67.21 1.11
CA ARG A 6 22.38 66.64 0.09
C ARG A 6 23.31 65.57 0.70
N ARG A 7 23.70 65.67 1.96
CA ARG A 7 24.50 64.66 2.69
C ARG A 7 23.67 63.39 2.99
N GLY A 8 22.38 63.53 3.36
CA GLY A 8 21.49 62.40 3.57
C GLY A 8 21.22 61.63 2.29
N PHE A 9 21.11 62.32 1.14
CA PHE A 9 20.91 61.69 -0.18
C PHE A 9 22.15 60.92 -0.63
N LEU A 10 23.36 61.48 -0.44
CA LEU A 10 24.61 60.79 -0.76
C LEU A 10 24.87 59.60 0.16
N ALA A 11 24.56 59.70 1.45
CA ALA A 11 24.68 58.58 2.39
C ALA A 11 23.70 57.46 2.10
N ALA A 12 22.48 57.77 1.65
CA ALA A 12 21.52 56.75 1.21
C ALA A 12 21.95 56.06 -0.09
N GLY A 13 22.55 56.81 -1.03
CA GLY A 13 23.07 56.27 -2.28
C GLY A 13 24.26 55.33 -2.07
N THR A 14 25.18 55.64 -1.16
CA THR A 14 26.32 54.74 -0.81
C THR A 14 25.87 53.51 -0.04
N ALA A 15 24.85 53.61 0.82
CA ALA A 15 24.28 52.44 1.51
C ALA A 15 23.57 51.46 0.53
N MET A 16 22.89 51.98 -0.50
CA MET A 16 22.30 51.10 -1.56
C MET A 16 23.35 50.41 -2.43
N LEU A 17 24.48 51.07 -2.74
CA LEU A 17 25.59 50.46 -3.47
C LEU A 17 26.35 49.42 -2.64
N ALA A 18 26.49 49.64 -1.35
CA ALA A 18 27.12 48.67 -0.41
C ALA A 18 26.24 47.43 -0.19
N ALA A 19 24.91 47.54 -0.25
CA ALA A 19 24.01 46.43 -0.14
C ALA A 19 24.05 45.46 -1.36
N GLN A 20 24.50 45.97 -2.51
CA GLN A 20 24.69 45.13 -3.71
C GLN A 20 26.05 44.41 -3.73
N ALA A 21 27.00 44.83 -2.89
CA ALA A 21 28.33 44.24 -2.75
C ALA A 21 28.42 43.15 -1.66
N LEU A 22 27.33 42.89 -0.93
CA LEU A 22 27.31 41.73 -0.03
C LEU A 22 27.35 40.46 -0.88
N PRO A 23 28.33 39.56 -0.64
CA PRO A 23 28.33 38.28 -1.33
C PRO A 23 26.96 37.64 -1.04
N ARG A 24 26.19 37.34 -2.10
CA ARG A 24 25.04 36.46 -1.97
C ARG A 24 25.62 35.19 -1.38
N ILE A 25 25.34 34.93 -0.11
CA ILE A 25 25.59 33.61 0.46
C ILE A 25 24.82 32.66 -0.45
N ALA A 26 25.55 32.00 -1.36
CA ALA A 26 25.00 30.93 -2.12
C ALA A 26 24.58 29.86 -1.08
N MET A 27 23.30 29.79 -0.78
CA MET A 27 22.80 28.68 0.02
C MET A 27 23.27 27.41 -0.70
N ALA A 28 24.14 26.65 -0.04
CA ALA A 28 24.59 25.37 -0.55
C ALA A 28 23.33 24.60 -0.93
N ARG A 29 23.26 24.12 -2.17
CA ARG A 29 22.15 23.24 -2.55
C ARG A 29 22.16 22.06 -1.60
N PRO A 30 21.00 21.65 -1.08
CA PRO A 30 20.91 20.44 -0.26
C PRO A 30 21.58 19.28 -1.02
N VAL A 31 22.36 18.49 -0.29
CA VAL A 31 22.94 17.27 -0.88
C VAL A 31 21.83 16.27 -1.07
N PRO A 32 21.59 15.74 -2.27
CA PRO A 32 20.55 14.75 -2.49
C PRO A 32 20.71 13.54 -1.57
N ILE A 33 19.61 13.05 -1.04
CA ILE A 33 19.58 11.90 -0.13
C ILE A 33 19.92 10.65 -0.93
N PRO A 34 20.92 9.84 -0.51
CA PRO A 34 21.20 8.57 -1.15
C PRO A 34 20.11 7.54 -0.79
N LEU A 35 19.63 6.81 -1.80
CA LEU A 35 18.72 5.68 -1.65
C LEU A 35 19.30 4.52 -2.47
N ILE A 36 19.45 3.36 -1.86
CA ILE A 36 20.06 2.19 -2.49
C ILE A 36 19.02 1.08 -2.62
N ALA A 37 18.76 0.65 -3.84
CA ALA A 37 18.10 -0.60 -4.11
C ALA A 37 19.14 -1.72 -4.04
N GLY A 38 19.06 -2.58 -3.03
CA GLY A 38 20.11 -3.57 -2.74
C GLY A 38 19.59 -4.81 -2.07
N SER A 39 20.46 -5.84 -2.00
CA SER A 39 20.18 -7.09 -1.31
C SER A 39 20.42 -6.96 0.20
N ARG A 40 19.60 -7.63 0.99
CA ARG A 40 19.71 -7.75 2.45
C ARG A 40 19.31 -9.14 2.90
N VAL A 41 19.66 -9.51 4.12
CA VAL A 41 19.33 -10.83 4.68
C VAL A 41 18.42 -10.62 5.88
N LEU A 42 17.31 -11.34 5.89
CA LEU A 42 16.39 -11.44 7.02
C LEU A 42 16.50 -12.80 7.69
N ASP A 43 16.22 -12.84 8.97
CA ASP A 43 15.93 -14.07 9.70
C ASP A 43 14.42 -14.28 9.74
N ILE A 44 13.93 -15.27 9.03
CA ILE A 44 12.52 -15.65 9.01
C ILE A 44 12.36 -16.96 9.80
N ASP A 45 11.99 -16.83 11.06
CA ASP A 45 11.80 -17.95 12.00
C ASP A 45 13.02 -18.91 12.08
N GLY A 46 14.23 -18.35 12.17
CA GLY A 46 15.47 -19.10 12.26
C GLY A 46 16.04 -19.54 10.92
N ARG A 47 15.45 -19.14 9.80
CA ARG A 47 15.94 -19.41 8.45
C ARG A 47 16.36 -18.12 7.76
N ALA A 48 17.62 -18.06 7.32
CA ALA A 48 18.12 -16.91 6.57
C ALA A 48 17.45 -16.80 5.18
N ALA A 49 16.96 -15.62 4.86
CA ALA A 49 16.33 -15.29 3.58
C ALA A 49 17.02 -14.08 2.94
N THR A 50 17.52 -14.25 1.71
CA THR A 50 18.04 -13.13 0.93
C THR A 50 16.86 -12.42 0.24
N VAL A 51 16.62 -11.19 0.63
CA VAL A 51 15.57 -10.32 0.09
C VAL A 51 16.18 -9.03 -0.43
N TRP A 52 15.37 -8.19 -1.05
CA TRP A 52 15.79 -6.88 -1.50
C TRP A 52 15.19 -5.77 -0.63
N GLY A 53 15.65 -4.54 -0.81
CA GLY A 53 15.13 -3.41 -0.07
C GLY A 53 15.61 -2.09 -0.60
N LEU A 54 15.05 -1.02 -0.06
CA LEU A 54 15.37 0.37 -0.37
C LEU A 54 15.95 1.02 0.88
N THR A 55 17.28 1.12 0.94
CA THR A 55 17.99 1.61 2.12
C THR A 55 18.37 3.07 1.95
N GLY A 56 17.82 3.90 2.81
CA GLY A 56 18.18 5.31 2.99
C GLY A 56 19.19 5.51 4.13
N PRO A 57 19.51 6.78 4.49
CA PRO A 57 20.49 7.08 5.54
C PRO A 57 20.13 6.56 6.94
N LEU A 58 18.85 6.39 7.23
CA LEU A 58 18.33 5.94 8.53
C LEU A 58 17.86 4.47 8.54
N GLY A 59 18.12 3.72 7.49
CA GLY A 59 17.66 2.34 7.34
C GLY A 59 16.70 2.17 6.17
N GLN A 60 15.76 1.23 6.28
CA GLN A 60 14.77 1.01 5.23
C GLN A 60 13.79 2.17 5.14
N GLY A 61 13.64 2.72 3.92
CA GLY A 61 12.72 3.81 3.63
C GLY A 61 13.28 5.21 3.81
N LEU A 62 12.40 6.17 3.66
CA LEU A 62 12.68 7.60 3.77
C LEU A 62 11.61 8.30 4.60
N SER A 63 12.05 9.32 5.38
CA SER A 63 11.17 10.20 6.11
C SER A 63 11.56 11.65 5.85
N PHE A 64 10.57 12.50 5.65
CA PHE A 64 10.73 13.92 5.33
C PHE A 64 9.93 14.79 6.30
N ASP A 65 10.51 15.96 6.62
CA ASP A 65 9.85 17.00 7.38
C ASP A 65 9.12 18.00 6.47
N PRO A 66 8.18 18.80 7.02
CA PRO A 66 7.46 19.81 6.26
C PRO A 66 8.42 20.77 5.53
N GLY A 67 8.10 21.04 4.26
CA GLY A 67 8.86 21.95 3.41
C GLY A 67 10.13 21.37 2.79
N GLN A 68 10.49 20.13 3.09
CA GLN A 68 11.53 19.43 2.35
C GLN A 68 11.03 19.00 0.97
N ARG A 69 11.98 18.87 0.04
CA ARG A 69 11.74 18.34 -1.32
C ARG A 69 12.26 16.92 -1.41
N PHE A 70 11.71 16.14 -2.32
CA PHE A 70 12.25 14.84 -2.67
C PHE A 70 13.48 14.99 -3.57
N GLU A 71 14.61 15.34 -2.97
CA GLU A 71 15.90 15.38 -3.66
C GLU A 71 16.66 14.10 -3.32
N VAL A 72 16.52 13.06 -4.17
CA VAL A 72 17.01 11.70 -3.93
C VAL A 72 17.85 11.21 -5.10
N ASN A 73 18.97 10.56 -4.79
CA ASN A 73 19.77 9.79 -5.74
C ASN A 73 19.53 8.30 -5.49
N LEU A 74 18.72 7.67 -6.32
CA LEU A 74 18.50 6.23 -6.30
C LEU A 74 19.61 5.52 -7.08
N ARG A 75 20.31 4.63 -6.41
CA ARG A 75 21.31 3.74 -7.00
C ARG A 75 20.80 2.30 -7.01
N ASN A 76 20.96 1.62 -8.14
CA ASN A 76 20.65 0.20 -8.27
C ASN A 76 21.90 -0.64 -8.04
N ASP A 77 22.00 -1.31 -6.88
CA ASP A 77 23.06 -2.27 -6.55
C ASP A 77 22.57 -3.74 -6.66
N LEU A 78 21.37 -3.95 -7.25
CA LEU A 78 20.84 -5.29 -7.53
C LEU A 78 21.51 -5.91 -8.76
N PRO A 79 21.46 -7.25 -8.92
CA PRO A 79 22.08 -7.94 -10.06
C PRO A 79 21.35 -7.74 -11.38
N GLU A 80 20.17 -7.11 -11.38
CA GLU A 80 19.33 -6.92 -12.56
C GLU A 80 18.72 -5.51 -12.61
N PRO A 81 18.29 -5.02 -13.80
CA PRO A 81 17.68 -3.72 -13.92
C PRO A 81 16.39 -3.60 -13.11
N THR A 82 16.18 -2.45 -12.45
CA THR A 82 14.96 -2.17 -11.67
C THR A 82 14.48 -0.73 -11.85
N ILE A 83 13.25 -0.47 -11.46
CA ILE A 83 12.69 0.87 -11.39
C ILE A 83 11.78 0.96 -10.16
N ILE A 84 11.80 2.11 -9.48
CA ILE A 84 11.07 2.32 -8.23
C ILE A 84 9.99 3.37 -8.45
N HIS A 85 8.78 3.00 -8.09
CA HIS A 85 7.60 3.87 -8.04
C HIS A 85 7.43 4.47 -6.65
N TRP A 86 7.03 5.74 -6.60
CA TRP A 86 6.77 6.52 -5.39
C TRP A 86 5.28 6.54 -5.10
N HIS A 87 4.78 5.42 -4.63
CA HIS A 87 3.35 5.12 -4.55
C HIS A 87 2.57 6.13 -3.72
N GLY A 88 1.63 6.80 -4.35
CA GLY A 88 0.77 7.82 -3.78
C GLY A 88 1.29 9.25 -3.91
N GLN A 89 2.58 9.46 -4.24
CA GLN A 89 3.09 10.77 -4.64
C GLN A 89 2.70 11.11 -6.08
N ILE A 90 2.75 12.38 -6.47
CA ILE A 90 2.43 12.84 -7.84
C ILE A 90 3.65 13.57 -8.42
N PRO A 91 4.74 12.87 -8.72
CA PRO A 91 5.92 13.47 -9.34
C PRO A 91 5.65 13.82 -10.81
N PRO A 92 6.54 14.59 -11.46
CA PRO A 92 6.54 14.69 -12.92
C PRO A 92 6.62 13.29 -13.56
N ASN A 93 5.88 13.05 -14.65
CA ASN A 93 5.76 11.72 -15.29
C ASN A 93 7.09 10.99 -15.52
N ARG A 94 8.16 11.73 -15.85
CA ARG A 94 9.52 11.15 -16.04
C ARG A 94 10.15 10.64 -14.74
N GLN A 95 9.58 10.94 -13.60
CA GLN A 95 10.09 10.58 -12.28
C GLN A 95 9.15 9.61 -11.56
N ASP A 96 8.06 9.17 -12.19
CA ASP A 96 7.01 8.36 -11.57
C ASP A 96 7.45 6.92 -11.29
N GLY A 97 8.38 6.39 -12.06
CA GLY A 97 8.97 5.07 -11.78
C GLY A 97 8.18 3.89 -12.33
N VAL A 98 7.40 4.09 -13.40
CA VAL A 98 6.76 3.01 -14.15
C VAL A 98 7.65 2.63 -15.34
N PRO A 99 7.93 1.33 -15.57
CA PRO A 99 8.84 0.89 -16.63
C PRO A 99 8.40 1.40 -18.00
N ASP A 100 9.32 2.01 -18.75
CA ASP A 100 9.11 2.51 -20.11
C ASP A 100 7.99 3.57 -20.28
N MET A 101 7.53 4.16 -19.15
CA MET A 101 6.50 5.22 -19.13
C MET A 101 6.96 6.52 -18.45
N PRO A 102 7.87 7.33 -19.01
CA PRO A 102 8.65 7.10 -20.24
C PRO A 102 10.08 6.59 -19.97
N MET A 103 10.44 6.33 -18.71
CA MET A 103 11.83 6.02 -18.36
C MET A 103 12.06 4.51 -18.33
N PRO A 104 13.19 4.04 -18.90
CA PRO A 104 13.57 2.63 -18.78
C PRO A 104 14.00 2.31 -17.34
N PRO A 105 14.01 1.03 -16.94
CA PRO A 105 14.63 0.59 -15.69
C PRO A 105 16.08 1.07 -15.55
N LEU A 106 16.57 1.21 -14.31
CA LEU A 106 17.97 1.47 -14.00
C LEU A 106 18.77 0.18 -14.12
N ASN A 107 19.87 0.20 -14.87
CA ASN A 107 20.79 -0.92 -14.90
C ASN A 107 21.55 -1.06 -13.57
N THR A 108 22.11 -2.25 -13.33
CA THR A 108 23.02 -2.50 -12.20
C THR A 108 24.14 -1.48 -12.15
N GLY A 109 24.36 -0.85 -10.99
CA GLY A 109 25.34 0.20 -10.75
C GLY A 109 24.94 1.59 -11.25
N GLU A 110 23.82 1.73 -11.94
CA GLU A 110 23.30 3.03 -12.40
C GLU A 110 22.72 3.83 -11.24
N THR A 111 22.84 5.18 -11.31
CA THR A 111 22.21 6.11 -10.39
C THR A 111 21.31 7.05 -11.15
N ARG A 112 20.11 7.30 -10.63
CA ARG A 112 19.14 8.27 -11.15
C ARG A 112 18.74 9.25 -10.09
N SER A 113 18.75 10.55 -10.45
CA SER A 113 18.34 11.64 -9.55
C SER A 113 16.87 11.97 -9.73
N TYR A 114 16.21 12.25 -8.63
CA TYR A 114 14.81 12.65 -8.53
C TYR A 114 14.73 13.97 -7.77
N ASP A 115 13.89 14.88 -8.22
CA ASP A 115 13.64 16.19 -7.60
C ASP A 115 12.19 16.61 -7.88
N TYR A 116 11.33 16.55 -6.82
CA TYR A 116 9.95 17.01 -6.91
C TYR A 116 9.41 17.45 -5.54
N GLU A 117 8.26 18.12 -5.54
CA GLU A 117 7.58 18.55 -4.31
C GLU A 117 6.83 17.38 -3.68
N LEU A 118 7.02 17.20 -2.37
CA LEU A 118 6.40 16.13 -1.61
C LEU A 118 4.99 16.51 -1.16
N MET A 119 4.08 15.56 -1.21
CA MET A 119 2.78 15.63 -0.54
C MET A 119 2.87 15.01 0.84
N PRO A 120 2.42 15.70 1.92
CA PRO A 120 2.39 15.13 3.27
C PRO A 120 1.46 13.92 3.37
N GLY A 121 1.87 12.90 4.12
CA GLY A 121 1.09 11.70 4.36
C GLY A 121 1.93 10.44 4.51
N THR A 122 1.25 9.30 4.55
CA THR A 122 1.84 7.96 4.60
C THR A 122 1.84 7.37 3.20
N TYR A 123 3.03 7.11 2.68
CA TYR A 123 3.30 6.59 1.35
C TYR A 123 4.32 5.47 1.43
N TRP A 124 4.65 4.89 0.28
CA TRP A 124 5.69 3.88 0.18
C TRP A 124 6.37 3.90 -1.19
N MET A 125 7.48 3.25 -1.27
CA MET A 125 8.28 3.09 -2.47
C MET A 125 8.36 1.60 -2.78
N HIS A 126 8.17 1.21 -4.02
CA HIS A 126 8.31 -0.20 -4.41
C HIS A 126 8.77 -0.35 -5.85
N ALA A 127 9.32 -1.51 -6.16
CA ALA A 127 9.62 -1.85 -7.55
C ALA A 127 8.31 -1.98 -8.33
N HIS A 128 8.24 -1.41 -9.52
CA HIS A 128 7.10 -1.59 -10.41
C HIS A 128 7.37 -2.75 -11.40
N ILE A 129 7.95 -3.82 -10.87
CA ILE A 129 8.24 -5.09 -11.55
C ILE A 129 7.78 -6.20 -10.58
N PRO A 130 6.74 -6.99 -10.92
CA PRO A 130 6.10 -7.93 -9.98
C PRO A 130 7.08 -8.90 -9.30
N MET A 131 8.05 -9.44 -10.04
CA MET A 131 9.08 -10.35 -9.47
C MET A 131 9.96 -9.67 -8.42
N HIS A 132 10.13 -8.35 -8.49
CA HIS A 132 10.92 -7.59 -7.54
C HIS A 132 10.12 -7.25 -6.27
N GLU A 133 8.81 -7.03 -6.40
CA GLU A 133 7.92 -6.86 -5.24
C GLU A 133 7.91 -8.11 -4.38
N MET A 134 7.80 -9.29 -4.98
CA MET A 134 7.88 -10.57 -4.28
C MET A 134 9.24 -10.83 -3.60
N ARG A 135 10.29 -10.08 -3.97
CA ARG A 135 11.59 -10.07 -3.29
C ARG A 135 11.68 -9.00 -2.20
N LEU A 136 10.56 -8.37 -1.82
CA LEU A 136 10.44 -7.31 -0.83
C LEU A 136 11.20 -6.02 -1.22
N LEU A 137 11.32 -5.70 -2.51
CA LEU A 137 11.92 -4.44 -2.96
C LEU A 137 10.93 -3.30 -2.77
N ALA A 138 10.71 -2.97 -1.52
CA ALA A 138 9.81 -1.91 -1.08
C ALA A 138 10.29 -1.31 0.24
N ALA A 139 9.82 -0.10 0.57
CA ALA A 139 10.10 0.55 1.83
C ALA A 139 9.10 1.70 2.11
N PRO A 140 8.87 2.10 3.36
CA PRO A 140 7.99 3.23 3.68
C PRO A 140 8.57 4.57 3.20
N LEU A 141 7.67 5.47 2.79
CA LEU A 141 7.94 6.88 2.50
C LEU A 141 7.00 7.73 3.35
N ILE A 142 7.52 8.29 4.42
CA ILE A 142 6.74 9.09 5.36
C ILE A 142 7.05 10.56 5.13
N VAL A 143 6.02 11.36 4.86
CA VAL A 143 6.15 12.82 4.71
C VAL A 143 5.30 13.48 5.80
N ARG A 144 5.96 14.03 6.82
CA ARG A 144 5.28 14.69 7.93
C ARG A 144 4.69 16.01 7.50
N SER A 145 3.48 16.30 7.97
CA SER A 145 2.88 17.62 7.86
C SER A 145 3.33 18.53 9.02
N ALA A 146 3.07 19.82 8.91
CA ALA A 146 3.30 20.76 10.03
C ALA A 146 2.45 20.37 11.25
N ASP A 147 1.24 19.87 11.04
CA ASP A 147 0.36 19.39 12.10
C ASP A 147 0.90 18.12 12.78
N ASP A 148 1.58 17.25 12.03
CA ASP A 148 2.25 16.08 12.61
C ASP A 148 3.35 16.46 13.56
N ILE A 149 4.16 17.48 13.20
CA ILE A 149 5.25 17.99 14.04
C ILE A 149 4.69 18.73 15.27
N ALA A 150 3.62 19.50 15.10
CA ALA A 150 3.02 20.26 16.19
C ALA A 150 2.23 19.38 17.19
N ALA A 151 1.81 18.19 16.78
CA ALA A 151 1.03 17.30 17.61
C ALA A 151 1.91 16.59 18.65
N ASP A 152 1.46 16.58 19.90
CA ASP A 152 2.09 15.83 20.99
C ASP A 152 1.71 14.35 20.89
N ARG A 153 2.41 13.61 20.01
CA ARG A 153 2.19 12.18 19.76
C ARG A 153 3.46 11.50 19.22
N GLN A 154 3.62 10.24 19.58
CA GLN A 154 4.67 9.39 19.03
C GLN A 154 4.24 8.85 17.66
N GLU A 155 5.17 8.73 16.74
CA GLU A 155 4.92 8.08 15.44
C GLU A 155 5.50 6.66 15.44
N ALA A 156 4.74 5.72 14.92
CA ALA A 156 5.12 4.34 14.68
C ALA A 156 4.76 3.95 13.24
N VAL A 157 5.53 3.05 12.65
CA VAL A 157 5.26 2.51 11.31
C VAL A 157 5.06 1.01 11.42
N MET A 158 4.04 0.49 10.74
CA MET A 158 3.84 -0.93 10.50
C MET A 158 3.80 -1.17 8.99
N PHE A 159 4.86 -1.81 8.49
CA PHE A 159 5.05 -2.10 7.08
C PHE A 159 4.88 -3.59 6.84
N LEU A 160 3.84 -3.97 6.11
CA LEU A 160 3.39 -5.36 5.97
C LEU A 160 3.86 -5.97 4.66
N HIS A 161 4.28 -7.23 4.72
CA HIS A 161 4.61 -8.04 3.56
C HIS A 161 4.06 -9.46 3.71
N ASP A 162 3.80 -10.11 2.58
CA ASP A 162 3.81 -11.55 2.43
C ASP A 162 5.18 -11.99 1.90
N PHE A 163 5.57 -13.24 2.20
CA PHE A 163 6.91 -13.73 1.90
C PHE A 163 6.89 -15.21 1.53
N SER A 164 7.66 -15.59 0.50
CA SER A 164 7.97 -16.98 0.20
C SER A 164 9.47 -17.22 0.08
N PHE A 165 9.91 -18.40 0.52
CA PHE A 165 11.25 -18.88 0.28
C PHE A 165 11.48 -19.37 -1.15
N LYS A 166 10.40 -19.59 -1.91
CA LYS A 166 10.49 -19.97 -3.32
C LYS A 166 10.92 -18.79 -4.18
N PRO A 167 11.61 -19.03 -5.29
CA PRO A 167 11.85 -17.99 -6.27
C PRO A 167 10.51 -17.37 -6.77
N PRO A 168 10.44 -16.06 -7.02
CA PRO A 168 9.22 -15.42 -7.51
C PRO A 168 8.63 -16.05 -8.76
N GLN A 169 9.46 -16.60 -9.64
CA GLN A 169 9.02 -17.31 -10.84
C GLN A 169 8.20 -18.54 -10.52
N GLU A 170 8.63 -19.35 -9.53
CA GLU A 170 7.90 -20.54 -9.08
C GLU A 170 6.55 -20.15 -8.45
N VAL A 171 6.56 -19.09 -7.62
CA VAL A 171 5.32 -18.53 -7.03
C VAL A 171 4.34 -18.13 -8.12
N MET A 172 4.79 -17.40 -9.14
CA MET A 172 3.94 -16.98 -10.26
C MET A 172 3.44 -18.14 -11.10
N GLU A 173 4.25 -19.17 -11.29
CA GLU A 173 3.84 -20.39 -11.99
C GLU A 173 2.76 -21.15 -11.21
N GLU A 174 2.85 -21.21 -9.89
CA GLU A 174 1.83 -21.81 -9.03
C GLU A 174 0.52 -21.01 -9.05
N ILE A 175 0.58 -19.68 -8.94
CA ILE A 175 -0.59 -18.81 -9.07
C ILE A 175 -1.23 -18.96 -10.45
N ALA A 176 -0.44 -18.92 -11.53
CA ALA A 176 -0.93 -19.04 -12.90
C ALA A 176 -1.43 -20.43 -13.26
N GLY A 177 -0.90 -21.49 -12.61
CA GLY A 177 -1.33 -22.88 -12.79
C GLY A 177 -2.65 -23.21 -12.13
N GLY A 178 -3.18 -22.31 -11.29
CA GLY A 178 -4.32 -22.54 -10.40
C GLY A 178 -3.92 -23.48 -9.25
N HIS A 179 -4.51 -23.31 -8.09
CA HIS A 179 -4.45 -24.33 -7.04
C HIS A 179 -5.06 -25.59 -7.63
N GLY A 180 -4.21 -26.61 -7.86
CA GLY A 180 -4.69 -27.89 -8.40
C GLY A 180 -5.85 -28.34 -7.53
N GLU A 181 -7.05 -28.40 -8.12
CA GLU A 181 -8.15 -29.11 -7.51
C GLU A 181 -7.57 -30.42 -6.96
N THR A 182 -7.65 -30.60 -5.65
CA THR A 182 -7.50 -31.92 -5.05
C THR A 182 -8.62 -32.76 -5.68
N ALA A 183 -8.28 -33.41 -6.78
CA ALA A 183 -9.16 -34.23 -7.57
C ALA A 183 -9.74 -35.33 -6.70
N ALA A 184 -10.99 -35.19 -6.32
CA ALA A 184 -11.80 -36.35 -6.01
C ALA A 184 -11.83 -37.25 -7.26
N PRO A 185 -11.69 -38.59 -7.15
CA PRO A 185 -11.56 -39.47 -8.28
C PRO A 185 -12.82 -39.41 -9.15
N GLN A 186 -12.71 -38.83 -10.35
CA GLN A 186 -13.76 -38.88 -11.36
C GLN A 186 -13.80 -40.28 -11.95
N SER A 187 -14.87 -41.00 -11.65
CA SER A 187 -15.30 -42.16 -12.42
C SER A 187 -15.71 -41.71 -13.83
N GLY A 188 -15.09 -42.33 -14.83
CA GLY A 188 -15.13 -41.92 -16.22
C GLY A 188 -16.50 -41.79 -16.86
N THR A 189 -16.58 -40.87 -17.79
CA THR A 189 -17.41 -40.99 -19.01
C THR A 189 -16.83 -40.12 -20.13
N THR A 190 -16.86 -40.69 -21.32
CA THR A 190 -16.29 -40.30 -22.61
C THR A 190 -16.69 -38.92 -23.17
N PRO A 191 -15.88 -38.33 -24.07
CA PRO A 191 -16.13 -37.00 -24.64
C PRO A 191 -17.12 -37.04 -25.79
N GLN A 192 -18.03 -36.10 -25.83
CA GLN A 192 -18.87 -35.85 -27.01
C GLN A 192 -18.58 -34.46 -27.59
N SER A 193 -18.27 -34.50 -28.87
CA SER A 193 -17.85 -33.41 -29.75
C SER A 193 -18.95 -32.39 -30.06
N GLY A 194 -18.54 -31.14 -30.17
CA GLY A 194 -18.97 -30.20 -31.21
C GLY A 194 -20.33 -29.52 -31.07
N MET A 195 -20.32 -28.19 -30.99
CA MET A 195 -21.20 -27.33 -31.80
C MET A 195 -20.74 -25.88 -31.79
N ASN A 196 -20.27 -25.46 -32.96
CA ASN A 196 -20.14 -24.04 -33.33
C ASN A 196 -21.53 -23.41 -33.47
N HIS A 197 -21.78 -22.30 -32.85
CA HIS A 197 -22.84 -21.39 -33.31
C HIS A 197 -22.30 -19.96 -33.45
N ALA A 198 -22.10 -19.59 -34.70
CA ALA A 198 -22.10 -18.22 -35.15
C ALA A 198 -23.53 -17.68 -35.08
N MET A 199 -23.73 -16.53 -34.42
CA MET A 199 -24.95 -15.75 -34.52
C MET A 199 -24.66 -14.33 -34.94
N THR A 200 -24.81 -14.08 -36.23
CA THR A 200 -25.16 -12.79 -36.83
C THR A 200 -26.69 -12.68 -36.85
N GLY A 201 -27.27 -11.61 -36.33
CA GLY A 201 -28.70 -11.34 -36.52
C GLY A 201 -29.23 -10.31 -35.55
N GLY A 202 -29.35 -9.05 -36.00
CA GLY A 202 -30.02 -7.97 -35.24
C GLY A 202 -31.52 -8.23 -35.11
N MET A 203 -32.06 -7.98 -33.92
CA MET A 203 -33.50 -7.91 -33.69
C MET A 203 -33.89 -6.54 -33.18
N LYS A 204 -34.81 -5.90 -33.93
CA LYS A 204 -35.55 -4.70 -33.51
C LYS A 204 -36.57 -5.13 -32.45
N MET A 205 -36.64 -4.37 -31.34
CA MET A 205 -37.72 -4.52 -30.36
C MET A 205 -38.93 -3.72 -30.81
N ASP A 206 -40.10 -4.39 -30.79
CA ASP A 206 -41.42 -3.82 -30.93
C ASP A 206 -42.09 -3.77 -29.53
N PRO A 207 -42.67 -2.67 -29.07
CA PRO A 207 -43.30 -2.55 -27.75
C PRO A 207 -44.78 -2.83 -27.82
N GLY A 208 -45.20 -4.01 -27.44
CA GLY A 208 -46.62 -4.30 -27.28
C GLY A 208 -47.00 -5.77 -27.26
N MET A 209 -47.02 -6.35 -26.05
CA MET A 209 -48.01 -7.36 -25.64
C MET A 209 -47.81 -7.75 -24.17
N MET A 210 -48.61 -7.16 -23.29
CA MET A 210 -48.93 -7.71 -21.99
C MET A 210 -49.93 -8.86 -22.22
N GLY A 211 -49.56 -10.08 -21.86
CA GLY A 211 -50.43 -11.23 -21.85
C GLY A 211 -49.93 -12.24 -20.84
N GLN A 212 -50.73 -12.41 -19.80
CA GLN A 212 -50.55 -13.33 -18.68
C GLN A 212 -50.52 -14.78 -19.19
N ALA A 213 -49.40 -15.48 -19.03
CA ALA A 213 -49.37 -16.95 -19.12
C ALA A 213 -48.39 -17.48 -18.09
N GLY A 214 -48.86 -18.38 -17.23
CA GLY A 214 -48.13 -18.99 -16.11
C GLY A 214 -46.85 -19.70 -16.58
N MET A 215 -45.77 -19.49 -15.83
CA MET A 215 -44.49 -20.18 -16.03
C MET A 215 -44.56 -21.60 -15.49
N PRO A 216 -44.09 -22.58 -16.26
CA PRO A 216 -43.87 -23.95 -15.74
C PRO A 216 -42.70 -23.98 -14.76
N GLY A 217 -42.77 -24.89 -13.80
CA GLY A 217 -41.92 -25.02 -12.61
C GLY A 217 -40.42 -24.85 -12.84
N MET A 218 -39.87 -24.04 -11.98
CA MET A 218 -38.42 -23.91 -11.74
C MET A 218 -37.94 -25.02 -10.77
N ASP A 219 -38.08 -26.28 -11.17
CA ASP A 219 -37.41 -27.39 -10.48
C ASP A 219 -36.11 -27.72 -11.21
N GLY A 220 -35.02 -27.02 -10.80
CA GLY A 220 -33.71 -27.27 -11.38
C GLY A 220 -32.67 -26.15 -11.21
N MET A 221 -32.98 -25.08 -10.50
CA MET A 221 -31.93 -24.15 -10.11
C MET A 221 -31.10 -24.74 -8.97
N PRO A 222 -29.76 -24.77 -9.06
CA PRO A 222 -28.94 -25.18 -7.94
C PRO A 222 -29.24 -24.25 -6.77
N ASP A 223 -29.40 -24.85 -5.61
CA ASP A 223 -29.65 -24.13 -4.34
C ASP A 223 -28.59 -23.05 -4.12
N MET A 224 -28.99 -21.81 -4.30
CA MET A 224 -28.11 -20.66 -4.10
C MET A 224 -27.49 -20.62 -2.70
N SER A 225 -28.12 -21.29 -1.71
CA SER A 225 -27.54 -21.44 -0.38
C SER A 225 -26.35 -22.42 -0.36
N LYS A 226 -26.29 -23.36 -1.31
CA LYS A 226 -25.12 -24.23 -1.48
C LYS A 226 -23.99 -23.60 -2.27
N MET A 227 -24.25 -22.60 -3.12
CA MET A 227 -23.20 -21.81 -3.77
C MET A 227 -22.55 -20.83 -2.78
N ALA A 228 -23.27 -20.33 -1.78
CA ALA A 228 -22.71 -19.53 -0.69
C ALA A 228 -21.86 -20.35 0.30
N ALA A 229 -21.90 -21.67 0.24
CA ALA A 229 -21.10 -22.58 1.07
C ALA A 229 -19.84 -23.11 0.36
N MET A 230 -19.58 -22.79 -0.89
CA MET A 230 -18.25 -22.89 -1.46
C MET A 230 -17.45 -21.76 -0.80
N ALA A 231 -16.51 -22.11 0.09
CA ALA A 231 -15.56 -21.16 0.62
C ALA A 231 -14.95 -20.42 -0.58
N MET A 232 -15.24 -19.12 -0.69
CA MET A 232 -14.55 -18.30 -1.70
C MET A 232 -13.06 -18.44 -1.39
N ASP A 233 -12.28 -18.86 -2.35
CA ASP A 233 -10.84 -18.78 -2.29
C ASP A 233 -10.48 -17.29 -2.32
N LEU A 234 -10.13 -16.75 -1.15
CA LEU A 234 -9.84 -15.34 -0.97
C LEU A 234 -8.35 -15.03 -1.12
N ASN A 235 -7.54 -16.07 -1.34
CA ASN A 235 -6.09 -15.94 -1.37
C ASN A 235 -5.51 -16.72 -2.55
N ASP A 236 -4.88 -15.99 -3.46
CA ASP A 236 -4.27 -16.59 -4.65
C ASP A 236 -3.06 -17.50 -4.34
N TYR A 237 -2.47 -17.36 -3.14
CA TYR A 237 -1.28 -18.10 -2.75
C TYR A 237 -1.15 -18.26 -1.22
N ASP A 238 -0.65 -19.41 -0.77
CA ASP A 238 -0.30 -19.64 0.62
C ASP A 238 1.19 -19.32 0.86
N TRP A 239 1.44 -18.13 1.39
CA TRP A 239 2.77 -17.62 1.66
C TRP A 239 3.45 -18.35 2.84
N ASP A 240 4.78 -18.48 2.80
CA ASP A 240 5.55 -19.13 3.87
C ASP A 240 5.55 -18.31 5.17
N ALA A 241 5.44 -16.98 5.06
CA ALA A 241 5.36 -16.08 6.22
C ALA A 241 4.67 -14.76 5.88
N TYR A 242 4.15 -14.11 6.93
CA TYR A 242 3.65 -12.73 6.90
C TYR A 242 4.49 -11.89 7.83
N LEU A 243 4.97 -10.75 7.34
CA LEU A 243 5.93 -9.92 8.05
C LEU A 243 5.33 -8.55 8.38
N ALA A 244 5.69 -8.05 9.56
CA ALA A 244 5.52 -6.65 9.93
C ALA A 244 6.90 -6.10 10.31
N ASN A 245 7.35 -5.04 9.64
CA ASN A 245 8.69 -4.47 9.82
C ASN A 245 9.81 -5.54 9.72
N ASP A 246 9.71 -6.40 8.68
CA ASP A 246 10.66 -7.49 8.40
C ASP A 246 10.69 -8.64 9.41
N ARG A 247 9.71 -8.72 10.32
CA ARG A 247 9.65 -9.72 11.39
C ARG A 247 8.33 -10.50 11.37
N THR A 248 8.39 -11.76 11.83
CA THR A 248 7.19 -12.56 12.12
C THR A 248 6.70 -12.33 13.57
N LEU A 249 5.56 -12.88 13.93
CA LEU A 249 5.08 -12.85 15.33
C LEU A 249 5.90 -13.73 16.30
N ASN A 250 6.78 -14.58 15.81
CA ASN A 250 7.68 -15.33 16.69
C ASN A 250 8.78 -14.44 17.30
N ASP A 251 9.13 -13.33 16.59
CA ASP A 251 10.04 -12.28 17.04
C ASP A 251 9.52 -10.91 16.57
N PRO A 252 8.37 -10.43 17.10
CA PRO A 252 7.72 -9.22 16.60
C PRO A 252 8.53 -7.96 16.89
N ASP A 253 8.38 -6.96 16.05
CA ASP A 253 8.91 -5.63 16.34
C ASP A 253 8.18 -5.03 17.55
N VAL A 254 8.96 -4.63 18.57
CA VAL A 254 8.44 -4.03 19.80
C VAL A 254 8.78 -2.55 19.82
N ILE A 255 7.78 -1.72 19.57
CA ILE A 255 7.91 -0.27 19.51
C ILE A 255 7.70 0.31 20.91
N ALA A 256 8.72 1.00 21.43
CA ALA A 256 8.66 1.67 22.73
C ALA A 256 7.70 2.86 22.67
N VAL A 257 6.77 2.92 23.65
CA VAL A 257 5.77 3.97 23.76
C VAL A 257 5.65 4.45 25.20
N ASP A 258 5.15 5.68 25.39
CA ASP A 258 4.94 6.27 26.71
C ASP A 258 3.58 5.85 27.31
N PRO A 259 3.52 5.58 28.63
CA PRO A 259 2.26 5.30 29.29
C PRO A 259 1.33 6.54 29.24
N GLY A 260 0.08 6.36 28.83
CA GLY A 260 -0.86 7.47 28.62
C GLY A 260 -0.54 8.34 27.40
N GLY A 261 0.46 7.95 26.61
CA GLY A 261 0.86 8.67 25.39
C GLY A 261 -0.16 8.52 24.27
N ARG A 262 0.03 9.32 23.23
CA ARG A 262 -0.69 9.20 21.95
C ARG A 262 0.24 8.65 20.90
N VAL A 263 -0.26 7.71 20.12
CA VAL A 263 0.49 7.11 19.00
C VAL A 263 -0.23 7.39 17.69
N ARG A 264 0.50 7.90 16.68
CA ARG A 264 0.10 7.82 15.29
C ARG A 264 0.78 6.61 14.68
N LEU A 265 0.00 5.59 14.42
CA LEU A 265 0.46 4.38 13.75
C LEU A 265 0.19 4.51 12.25
N ARG A 266 1.25 4.53 11.47
CA ARG A 266 1.23 4.60 10.01
C ARG A 266 1.38 3.20 9.46
N ILE A 267 0.37 2.70 8.76
CA ILE A 267 0.32 1.33 8.29
C ILE A 267 0.34 1.32 6.77
N VAL A 268 1.20 0.50 6.21
CA VAL A 268 1.33 0.27 4.77
C VAL A 268 1.17 -1.22 4.50
N ASN A 269 0.21 -1.59 3.66
CA ASN A 269 0.14 -2.94 3.15
C ASN A 269 0.95 -3.04 1.85
N ALA A 270 2.20 -3.49 1.96
CA ALA A 270 3.11 -3.72 0.85
C ALA A 270 3.19 -5.22 0.45
N ALA A 271 2.21 -6.02 0.88
CA ALA A 271 2.07 -7.41 0.45
C ALA A 271 1.73 -7.47 -1.05
N ALA A 272 2.31 -8.46 -1.74
CA ALA A 272 2.11 -8.64 -3.18
C ALA A 272 0.69 -9.14 -3.51
N ALA A 273 0.07 -9.95 -2.62
CA ALA A 273 -1.22 -10.56 -2.90
C ALA A 273 -2.11 -10.75 -1.65
N THR A 274 -1.77 -10.15 -0.49
CA THR A 274 -2.49 -10.39 0.76
C THR A 274 -3.26 -9.18 1.24
N VAL A 275 -4.53 -9.38 1.55
CA VAL A 275 -5.42 -8.42 2.21
C VAL A 275 -5.44 -8.69 3.71
N PHE A 276 -5.42 -7.65 4.54
CA PHE A 276 -5.39 -7.78 5.99
C PHE A 276 -6.51 -7.03 6.70
N TRP A 277 -6.98 -7.59 7.82
CA TRP A 277 -7.65 -6.86 8.86
C TRP A 277 -6.63 -6.36 9.88
N ILE A 278 -6.57 -5.07 10.10
CA ILE A 278 -5.76 -4.47 11.17
C ILE A 278 -6.57 -4.48 12.46
N ASP A 279 -6.09 -5.20 13.47
CA ASP A 279 -6.76 -5.40 14.74
C ASP A 279 -5.91 -4.81 15.87
N THR A 280 -6.43 -3.78 16.54
CA THR A 280 -5.79 -3.12 17.69
C THR A 280 -6.17 -3.76 19.03
N GLY A 281 -6.89 -4.87 19.01
CA GLY A 281 -7.28 -5.62 20.21
C GLY A 281 -8.14 -4.79 21.16
N ALA A 282 -7.65 -4.61 22.37
CA ALA A 282 -8.34 -3.84 23.39
C ALA A 282 -8.23 -2.31 23.23
N LEU A 283 -7.33 -1.83 22.38
CA LEU A 283 -7.17 -0.40 22.13
C LEU A 283 -8.23 0.10 21.15
N GLN A 284 -8.89 1.18 21.51
CA GLN A 284 -9.72 1.93 20.57
C GLN A 284 -8.83 2.83 19.74
N ALA A 285 -8.98 2.76 18.42
CA ALA A 285 -8.25 3.58 17.48
C ALA A 285 -9.21 4.49 16.70
N ARG A 286 -8.66 5.56 16.15
CA ARG A 286 -9.33 6.43 15.17
C ARG A 286 -8.57 6.35 13.86
N LEU A 287 -9.21 5.85 12.83
CA LEU A 287 -8.71 5.93 11.45
C LEU A 287 -8.83 7.40 10.99
N VAL A 288 -7.71 8.06 10.77
CA VAL A 288 -7.63 9.51 10.50
C VAL A 288 -7.11 9.85 9.12
N ALA A 289 -6.47 8.92 8.42
CA ALA A 289 -6.05 9.10 7.03
C ALA A 289 -6.05 7.76 6.29
N VAL A 290 -6.35 7.81 5.00
CA VAL A 290 -6.29 6.70 4.06
C VAL A 290 -5.57 7.17 2.81
N ASP A 291 -4.64 6.35 2.31
CA ASP A 291 -3.84 6.62 1.11
C ASP A 291 -3.14 7.99 1.09
N GLY A 292 -2.67 8.42 2.28
CA GLY A 292 -2.00 9.70 2.47
C GLY A 292 -2.94 10.90 2.66
N HIS A 293 -4.25 10.71 2.59
CA HIS A 293 -5.24 11.79 2.69
C HIS A 293 -6.03 11.70 3.98
N ALA A 294 -6.19 12.85 4.66
CA ALA A 294 -6.96 12.94 5.89
C ALA A 294 -8.46 12.64 5.65
N VAL A 295 -9.05 11.85 6.53
CA VAL A 295 -10.49 11.55 6.55
C VAL A 295 -11.12 12.04 7.85
N GLN A 296 -12.43 12.17 7.89
CA GLN A 296 -13.15 12.35 9.13
C GLN A 296 -12.91 11.12 10.01
N PRO A 297 -12.52 11.29 11.31
CA PRO A 297 -12.08 10.18 12.13
C PRO A 297 -13.14 9.09 12.26
N LEU A 298 -12.79 7.86 11.94
CA LEU A 298 -13.62 6.68 12.07
C LEU A 298 -13.10 5.84 13.25
N SER A 299 -13.87 5.76 14.33
CA SER A 299 -13.50 5.00 15.52
C SER A 299 -13.78 3.50 15.37
N GLY A 300 -12.88 2.68 15.89
CA GLY A 300 -12.99 1.23 15.89
C GLY A 300 -11.73 0.57 16.47
N ASN A 301 -11.69 -0.74 16.42
CA ASN A 301 -10.52 -1.54 16.78
C ASN A 301 -10.15 -2.56 15.69
N ARG A 302 -10.93 -2.62 14.60
CA ARG A 302 -10.63 -3.48 13.45
C ARG A 302 -10.95 -2.73 12.16
N PHE A 303 -9.98 -2.73 11.22
CA PHE A 303 -10.04 -1.99 9.96
C PHE A 303 -9.51 -2.85 8.82
N GLY A 304 -10.23 -2.90 7.70
CA GLY A 304 -9.76 -3.58 6.49
C GLY A 304 -8.69 -2.77 5.76
N LEU A 305 -7.67 -3.45 5.25
CA LEU A 305 -6.55 -2.85 4.52
C LEU A 305 -6.19 -3.72 3.32
N SER A 306 -6.56 -3.28 2.14
CA SER A 306 -6.22 -3.94 0.88
C SER A 306 -4.74 -3.75 0.51
N MET A 307 -4.27 -4.52 -0.47
CA MET A 307 -2.92 -4.36 -1.03
C MET A 307 -2.71 -2.93 -1.52
N ALA A 308 -1.50 -2.44 -1.36
CA ALA A 308 -1.06 -1.08 -1.71
C ALA A 308 -1.74 0.06 -0.92
N GLN A 309 -2.77 -0.22 -0.14
CA GLN A 309 -3.40 0.77 0.73
C GLN A 309 -2.52 1.17 1.91
N ARG A 310 -2.73 2.39 2.38
CA ARG A 310 -2.15 2.93 3.60
C ARG A 310 -3.26 3.44 4.49
N MET A 311 -3.08 3.30 5.79
CA MET A 311 -3.95 3.91 6.78
C MET A 311 -3.14 4.47 7.94
N ASP A 312 -3.63 5.57 8.53
CA ASP A 312 -3.08 6.11 9.76
C ASP A 312 -4.11 5.99 10.87
N LEU A 313 -3.70 5.34 11.95
CA LEU A 313 -4.49 5.21 13.16
C LEU A 313 -3.95 6.12 14.26
N GLU A 314 -4.83 6.85 14.95
CA GLU A 314 -4.52 7.50 16.22
C GLU A 314 -5.02 6.65 17.37
N ILE A 315 -4.12 6.40 18.32
CA ILE A 315 -4.37 5.52 19.47
C ILE A 315 -3.98 6.28 20.75
N ASP A 316 -4.90 6.40 21.68
CA ASP A 316 -4.62 6.88 23.03
C ASP A 316 -4.31 5.69 23.94
N LEU A 317 -3.09 5.67 24.51
CA LEU A 317 -2.63 4.55 25.32
C LEU A 317 -3.11 4.66 26.78
N PRO A 318 -3.36 3.54 27.47
CA PRO A 318 -3.71 3.54 28.89
C PRO A 318 -2.58 4.12 29.77
N ALA A 319 -2.94 4.95 30.75
CA ALA A 319 -1.98 5.60 31.65
C ALA A 319 -1.20 4.61 32.55
N GLY A 320 -1.75 3.42 32.82
CA GLY A 320 -1.09 2.39 33.63
C GLY A 320 0.07 1.68 32.95
N GLY A 321 0.34 1.99 31.70
CA GLY A 321 1.34 1.27 30.89
C GLY A 321 0.88 -0.14 30.50
N GLY A 322 1.72 -0.86 29.76
CA GLY A 322 1.44 -2.22 29.31
C GLY A 322 2.10 -2.56 27.98
N SER A 323 1.69 -3.68 27.41
CA SER A 323 2.04 -4.09 26.03
C SER A 323 0.79 -4.44 25.26
N TRP A 324 0.69 -3.91 24.04
CA TRP A 324 -0.50 -4.04 23.21
C TRP A 324 -0.08 -4.49 21.81
N PRO A 325 -0.44 -5.73 21.43
CA PRO A 325 -0.27 -6.16 20.04
C PRO A 325 -1.20 -5.37 19.11
N VAL A 326 -0.66 -4.94 17.97
CA VAL A 326 -1.43 -4.50 16.81
C VAL A 326 -1.19 -5.51 15.72
N LEU A 327 -2.22 -6.26 15.36
CA LEU A 327 -2.12 -7.42 14.49
C LEU A 327 -2.66 -7.10 13.10
N ALA A 328 -2.06 -7.72 12.10
CA ALA A 328 -2.57 -7.82 10.74
C ALA A 328 -3.01 -9.27 10.52
N LEU A 329 -4.32 -9.49 10.38
CA LEU A 329 -4.95 -10.80 10.23
C LEU A 329 -5.21 -11.04 8.74
N ARG A 330 -4.70 -12.13 8.17
CA ARG A 330 -4.96 -12.51 6.77
C ARG A 330 -6.47 -12.70 6.55
N GLU A 331 -7.03 -12.04 5.56
CA GLU A 331 -8.42 -12.23 5.16
C GLU A 331 -8.69 -13.70 4.82
N GLY A 332 -9.78 -14.26 5.33
CA GLY A 332 -10.17 -15.65 5.09
C GLY A 332 -9.25 -16.71 5.70
N GLY A 333 -8.15 -16.31 6.36
CA GLY A 333 -7.14 -17.19 6.92
C GLY A 333 -6.99 -17.05 8.43
N ARG A 334 -6.18 -17.90 9.03
CA ARG A 334 -5.82 -17.86 10.46
C ARG A 334 -4.45 -17.22 10.68
N GLU A 335 -3.68 -17.05 9.63
CA GLU A 335 -2.35 -16.46 9.65
C GLU A 335 -2.42 -14.99 10.06
N ARG A 336 -1.42 -14.58 10.82
CA ARG A 336 -1.32 -13.19 11.26
C ARG A 336 0.13 -12.77 11.50
N THR A 337 0.35 -11.50 11.36
CA THR A 337 1.59 -10.81 11.73
C THR A 337 1.25 -9.55 12.52
N GLY A 338 2.23 -8.71 12.85
CA GLY A 338 1.99 -7.45 13.53
C GLY A 338 3.18 -6.99 14.35
N ILE A 339 2.94 -5.92 15.08
CA ILE A 339 3.89 -5.26 15.98
C ILE A 339 3.34 -5.25 17.41
N VAL A 340 4.19 -4.91 18.37
CA VAL A 340 3.76 -4.69 19.75
C VAL A 340 4.12 -3.28 20.18
N LEU A 341 3.14 -2.50 20.61
CA LEU A 341 3.37 -1.23 21.32
C LEU A 341 3.60 -1.57 22.79
N ALA A 342 4.73 -1.18 23.38
CA ALA A 342 5.03 -1.52 24.76
C ALA A 342 5.66 -0.34 25.52
N THR A 343 5.22 -0.13 26.77
CA THR A 343 5.86 0.82 27.68
C THR A 343 7.11 0.21 28.31
N ALA A 344 8.01 1.06 28.77
CA ALA A 344 9.26 0.60 29.40
C ALA A 344 8.98 -0.40 30.55
N GLY A 345 9.64 -1.56 30.48
CA GLY A 345 9.50 -2.62 31.48
C GLY A 345 8.22 -3.47 31.40
N ALA A 346 7.36 -3.22 30.44
CA ALA A 346 6.18 -4.07 30.21
C ALA A 346 6.59 -5.46 29.70
N GLN A 347 5.91 -6.49 30.18
CA GLN A 347 6.11 -7.85 29.68
C GLN A 347 5.39 -8.03 28.34
N VAL A 348 6.13 -8.42 27.30
CA VAL A 348 5.55 -8.77 26.02
C VAL A 348 5.22 -10.25 26.01
N ALA A 349 3.94 -10.58 25.91
CA ALA A 349 3.51 -11.97 25.83
C ALA A 349 3.87 -12.57 24.47
N ARG A 350 4.19 -13.86 24.45
CA ARG A 350 4.37 -14.59 23.19
C ARG A 350 3.05 -14.63 22.41
N LEU A 351 3.11 -14.22 21.16
CA LEU A 351 1.98 -14.24 20.24
C LEU A 351 2.04 -15.48 19.35
N ALA A 352 0.91 -16.18 19.19
CA ALA A 352 0.84 -17.25 18.22
C ALA A 352 0.73 -16.69 16.80
N PRO A 353 1.46 -17.22 15.80
CA PRO A 353 1.34 -16.75 14.40
C PRO A 353 0.03 -17.16 13.75
N LEU A 354 -0.70 -18.12 14.32
CA LEU A 354 -2.04 -18.53 13.89
C LEU A 354 -3.08 -18.12 14.93
N ALA A 355 -4.20 -17.58 14.47
CA ALA A 355 -5.38 -17.32 15.28
C ALA A 355 -6.18 -18.61 15.53
N ASP A 356 -7.05 -18.61 16.55
CA ASP A 356 -7.95 -19.74 16.80
C ASP A 356 -9.00 -19.88 15.69
N GLU A 357 -9.46 -18.75 15.14
CA GLU A 357 -10.44 -18.66 14.07
C GLU A 357 -9.88 -17.88 12.87
N ALA A 358 -10.38 -18.19 11.67
CA ALA A 358 -10.05 -17.43 10.48
C ALA A 358 -10.64 -16.01 10.53
N ALA A 359 -9.92 -15.04 10.02
CA ALA A 359 -10.45 -13.70 9.84
C ALA A 359 -11.54 -13.72 8.74
N PRO A 360 -12.63 -12.94 8.91
CA PRO A 360 -13.70 -12.93 7.92
C PRO A 360 -13.23 -12.37 6.57
N ALA A 361 -13.99 -12.69 5.50
CA ALA A 361 -13.90 -11.96 4.25
C ALA A 361 -14.27 -10.48 4.46
N PHE A 362 -13.78 -9.61 3.59
CA PHE A 362 -14.24 -8.23 3.55
C PHE A 362 -15.71 -8.18 3.14
N ASP A 363 -16.41 -7.17 3.67
CA ASP A 363 -17.80 -6.96 3.32
C ASP A 363 -17.93 -6.59 1.84
N THR A 364 -18.75 -7.32 1.11
CA THR A 364 -18.99 -7.06 -0.32
C THR A 364 -19.69 -5.74 -0.58
N ASP A 365 -20.34 -5.15 0.44
CA ASP A 365 -20.98 -3.84 0.39
C ASP A 365 -20.03 -2.67 0.70
N LEU A 366 -18.74 -2.97 0.95
CA LEU A 366 -17.71 -1.99 1.26
C LEU A 366 -18.11 -1.09 2.45
N ALA A 367 -18.60 -1.69 3.52
CA ALA A 367 -19.17 -0.97 4.67
C ALA A 367 -18.18 0.01 5.33
N GLN A 368 -16.89 -0.32 5.38
CA GLN A 368 -15.86 0.60 5.87
C GLN A 368 -15.68 1.78 4.92
N GLU A 369 -15.49 1.51 3.63
CA GLU A 369 -15.23 2.51 2.59
C GLU A 369 -16.42 3.49 2.45
N GLY A 370 -17.65 3.00 2.57
CA GLY A 370 -18.86 3.81 2.57
C GLY A 370 -18.94 4.84 3.72
N ARG A 371 -18.16 4.65 4.78
CA ARG A 371 -18.06 5.56 5.94
C ARG A 371 -16.87 6.51 5.85
N LEU A 372 -15.94 6.30 4.92
CA LEU A 372 -14.77 7.16 4.75
C LEU A 372 -15.16 8.45 4.02
N ILE A 373 -15.02 9.57 4.69
CA ILE A 373 -15.32 10.90 4.16
C ILE A 373 -14.05 11.73 4.26
N ALA A 374 -13.62 12.34 3.15
CA ALA A 374 -12.46 13.21 3.13
C ALA A 374 -12.62 14.36 4.13
N ALA A 375 -11.60 14.66 4.93
CA ALA A 375 -11.62 15.80 5.86
C ALA A 375 -11.74 17.14 5.11
N ALA A 376 -11.16 17.22 3.91
CA ALA A 376 -11.28 18.35 2.99
C ALA A 376 -11.84 17.85 1.64
N PRO A 377 -13.17 17.76 1.49
CA PRO A 377 -13.77 17.25 0.26
C PRO A 377 -13.51 18.20 -0.91
N LEU A 378 -13.36 17.63 -2.09
CA LEU A 378 -13.23 18.40 -3.33
C LEU A 378 -14.52 19.17 -3.63
N VAL A 379 -14.37 20.36 -4.20
CA VAL A 379 -15.52 21.12 -4.71
C VAL A 379 -16.17 20.34 -5.86
N ALA A 380 -17.48 20.13 -5.75
CA ALA A 380 -18.25 19.45 -6.80
C ALA A 380 -18.12 20.19 -8.14
N ARG A 381 -17.84 19.43 -9.19
CA ARG A 381 -17.78 19.93 -10.57
C ARG A 381 -18.73 19.14 -11.43
N ALA A 382 -19.37 19.81 -12.39
CA ALA A 382 -20.20 19.12 -13.38
C ALA A 382 -19.32 18.18 -14.24
N THR A 383 -19.79 16.96 -14.43
CA THR A 383 -19.14 15.99 -15.31
C THR A 383 -19.18 16.49 -16.76
N GLN A 384 -18.03 16.69 -17.38
CA GLN A 384 -17.93 17.14 -18.77
C GLN A 384 -17.74 16.00 -19.74
N ARG A 385 -17.13 14.90 -19.30
CA ARG A 385 -16.86 13.68 -20.09
C ARG A 385 -16.98 12.46 -19.20
N GLN A 386 -17.47 11.38 -19.77
CA GLN A 386 -17.45 10.05 -19.16
C GLN A 386 -16.64 9.11 -20.03
N HIS A 387 -15.78 8.32 -19.41
CA HIS A 387 -15.01 7.28 -20.06
C HIS A 387 -15.32 5.95 -19.34
N MET A 388 -15.75 4.96 -20.11
CA MET A 388 -15.89 3.61 -19.59
C MET A 388 -14.53 2.92 -19.61
N VAL A 389 -14.09 2.44 -18.47
CA VAL A 389 -12.87 1.63 -18.33
C VAL A 389 -13.31 0.29 -17.78
N MET A 390 -13.11 -0.77 -18.57
CA MET A 390 -13.46 -2.12 -18.20
C MET A 390 -12.19 -2.82 -17.71
N LEU A 391 -12.16 -3.20 -16.44
CA LEU A 391 -11.15 -4.10 -15.89
C LEU A 391 -11.64 -5.53 -16.12
N GLY A 392 -10.78 -6.38 -16.67
CA GLY A 392 -11.07 -7.78 -16.93
C GLY A 392 -9.87 -8.64 -16.56
N GLY A 393 -10.12 -9.93 -16.41
CA GLY A 393 -9.06 -10.88 -16.09
C GLY A 393 -9.49 -12.32 -16.32
N SER A 394 -8.51 -13.20 -16.24
CA SER A 394 -8.69 -14.66 -16.27
C SER A 394 -7.61 -15.30 -15.41
N MET A 395 -7.97 -16.34 -14.66
CA MET A 395 -7.01 -17.15 -13.91
C MET A 395 -6.34 -18.22 -14.79
N THR A 396 -6.97 -18.58 -15.91
CA THR A 396 -6.42 -19.57 -16.84
C THR A 396 -6.62 -19.11 -18.29
N PRO A 397 -5.60 -18.57 -18.97
CA PRO A 397 -4.31 -18.16 -18.42
C PRO A 397 -4.45 -17.00 -17.45
N TYR A 398 -3.52 -16.87 -16.51
CA TYR A 398 -3.47 -15.72 -15.57
C TYR A 398 -3.18 -14.46 -16.37
N LEU A 399 -4.21 -13.62 -16.52
CA LEU A 399 -4.19 -12.45 -17.39
C LEU A 399 -5.10 -11.37 -16.85
N TRP A 400 -4.58 -10.15 -16.75
CA TRP A 400 -5.35 -8.95 -16.45
C TRP A 400 -5.42 -8.03 -17.66
N THR A 401 -6.56 -7.39 -17.86
CA THR A 401 -6.80 -6.52 -19.01
C THR A 401 -7.49 -5.23 -18.63
N ILE A 402 -7.19 -4.17 -19.39
CA ILE A 402 -7.94 -2.92 -19.38
C ILE A 402 -8.55 -2.75 -20.77
N ASN A 403 -9.89 -2.66 -20.85
CA ASN A 403 -10.62 -2.60 -22.13
C ASN A 403 -10.23 -3.74 -23.10
N GLY A 404 -10.03 -4.94 -22.56
CA GLY A 404 -9.68 -6.13 -23.33
C GLY A 404 -8.23 -6.17 -23.85
N ARG A 405 -7.37 -5.27 -23.42
CA ARG A 405 -5.94 -5.26 -23.75
C ARG A 405 -5.13 -5.63 -22.51
N SER A 406 -4.25 -6.60 -22.66
CA SER A 406 -3.22 -6.90 -21.65
C SER A 406 -2.09 -5.86 -21.73
N TRP A 407 -1.46 -5.69 -20.61
CA TRP A 407 -0.24 -4.88 -20.53
C TRP A 407 0.98 -5.68 -20.96
#